data_48701ff7bbd504a66a85576bd9032e6f
#
_entry.id   48701ff7bbd504a66a85576bd9032e6f
#
_cell.length_a   1.000
_cell.length_b   1.000
_cell.length_c   1.000
_cell.angle_alpha   90.00
_cell.angle_beta   90.00
_cell.angle_gamma   90.00
#
_symmetry.space_group_name_H-M   'P 1'
#
loop_
_entity.id
_entity.type
_entity.pdbx_description
1 polymer ?
#
loop_
_entity_poly.entity_id
_entity_poly.type
_entity_poly.pdbx_seq_one_letter_code
_entity_poly.pdbx_strand_id
1 'polypeptide(L)'
;MKGAACSLAELDYDDLGELLPRRHRPLATKVARRLLSLLGWRLLGKLPNVPQAVMIAAPHTSNVDGVPGILTMLALGLDIKVMGKKQLFSVPILSQFLTWVGVIAIDRDKKGSVLQANIDRFATGTPLLMALAPEGTRNYTDSFRTGFYYLAMGAGVPIIPVALDYPTKTVRFLEVFYPTGDYQADLAVILSAYRGIEGRHPSKMAQVLQDLKLP
;
A
#
# COMPACT_ATOMS: atom_id res chain seq x y z
N MET A 1 -28.46 -14.09 -8.37
CA MET A 1 -27.19 -14.64 -8.89
C MET A 1 -26.09 -14.25 -7.90
N LYS A 2 -25.50 -15.21 -7.15
CA LYS A 2 -24.39 -14.95 -6.23
C LYS A 2 -23.18 -14.59 -7.09
N GLY A 3 -22.78 -13.31 -7.06
CA GLY A 3 -21.55 -12.87 -7.70
C GLY A 3 -20.39 -13.66 -7.13
N ALA A 4 -19.71 -14.42 -7.98
CA ALA A 4 -18.48 -15.11 -7.63
C ALA A 4 -17.46 -14.05 -7.20
N ALA A 5 -17.22 -13.94 -5.91
CA ALA A 5 -16.03 -13.25 -5.41
C ALA A 5 -14.86 -14.01 -6.03
N CYS A 6 -14.17 -13.38 -6.96
CA CYS A 6 -12.95 -13.93 -7.54
C CYS A 6 -11.99 -14.17 -6.37
N SER A 7 -11.83 -15.42 -5.95
CA SER A 7 -10.91 -15.75 -4.87
C SER A 7 -9.50 -15.56 -5.41
N LEU A 8 -8.84 -14.49 -4.97
CA LEU A 8 -7.44 -14.28 -5.29
C LEU A 8 -6.63 -15.48 -4.82
N ALA A 9 -5.77 -16.01 -5.69
CA ALA A 9 -4.84 -17.05 -5.32
C ALA A 9 -3.85 -16.56 -4.26
N GLU A 10 -3.30 -17.48 -3.46
CA GLU A 10 -2.21 -17.16 -2.56
C GLU A 10 -0.99 -16.70 -3.37
N LEU A 11 -0.33 -15.65 -2.89
CA LEU A 11 0.81 -15.06 -3.58
C LEU A 11 1.99 -16.02 -3.51
N ASP A 12 2.54 -16.35 -4.67
CA ASP A 12 3.77 -17.12 -4.78
C ASP A 12 4.98 -16.21 -4.55
N TYR A 13 5.76 -16.50 -3.51
CA TYR A 13 6.96 -15.74 -3.19
C TYR A 13 8.10 -15.94 -4.21
N ASP A 14 8.05 -17.01 -4.99
CA ASP A 14 9.07 -17.34 -5.96
C ASP A 14 8.72 -16.81 -7.38
N ASP A 15 7.44 -16.47 -7.62
CA ASP A 15 6.94 -15.83 -8.86
C ASP A 15 6.87 -14.30 -8.76
N LEU A 16 7.85 -13.68 -8.13
CA LEU A 16 7.94 -12.22 -8.10
C LEU A 16 8.80 -11.73 -9.27
N GLY A 17 8.24 -10.84 -10.09
CA GLY A 17 8.88 -10.32 -11.30
C GLY A 17 10.27 -9.70 -11.06
N GLU A 18 11.16 -9.84 -12.04
CA GLU A 18 12.57 -9.41 -11.93
C GLU A 18 12.76 -7.89 -11.90
N LEU A 19 11.81 -7.13 -12.46
CA LEU A 19 11.86 -5.66 -12.49
C LEU A 19 11.55 -5.02 -11.12
N LEU A 20 10.95 -5.77 -10.19
CA LEU A 20 10.62 -5.27 -8.88
C LEU A 20 11.88 -4.94 -8.06
N PRO A 21 11.97 -3.77 -7.41
CA PRO A 21 13.13 -3.42 -6.59
C PRO A 21 13.27 -4.38 -5.41
N ARG A 22 14.43 -5.01 -5.31
CA ARG A 22 14.73 -6.04 -4.29
C ARG A 22 15.54 -5.48 -3.14
N ARG A 23 15.28 -6.03 -1.98
CA ARG A 23 16.06 -5.81 -0.77
C ARG A 23 16.65 -7.13 -0.30
N HIS A 24 17.95 -7.32 -0.53
CA HIS A 24 18.65 -8.56 -0.18
C HIS A 24 18.88 -8.68 1.34
N ARG A 25 17.87 -9.18 2.04
CA ARG A 25 17.90 -9.42 3.50
C ARG A 25 17.29 -10.78 3.85
N PRO A 26 17.94 -11.89 3.49
CA PRO A 26 17.34 -13.22 3.54
C PRO A 26 16.87 -13.63 4.94
N LEU A 27 17.60 -13.24 6.00
CA LEU A 27 17.20 -13.54 7.37
C LEU A 27 15.91 -12.78 7.76
N ALA A 28 15.83 -11.48 7.47
CA ALA A 28 14.65 -10.68 7.75
C ALA A 28 13.43 -11.19 6.95
N THR A 29 13.62 -11.57 5.70
CA THR A 29 12.59 -12.18 4.85
C THR A 29 12.06 -13.48 5.46
N LYS A 30 12.95 -14.39 5.87
CA LYS A 30 12.57 -15.66 6.50
C LYS A 30 11.82 -15.46 7.82
N VAL A 31 12.29 -14.54 8.66
CA VAL A 31 11.63 -14.18 9.92
C VAL A 31 10.25 -13.57 9.65
N ALA A 32 10.15 -12.63 8.72
CA ALA A 32 8.88 -11.98 8.39
C ALA A 32 7.82 -12.96 7.85
N ARG A 33 8.21 -13.90 6.98
CA ARG A 33 7.31 -14.99 6.50
C ARG A 33 6.78 -15.82 7.65
N ARG A 34 7.65 -16.21 8.60
CA ARG A 34 7.24 -16.97 9.79
C ARG A 34 6.30 -16.15 10.68
N LEU A 35 6.58 -14.88 10.91
CA LEU A 35 5.74 -14.03 11.73
C LEU A 35 4.37 -13.79 11.11
N LEU A 36 4.28 -13.55 9.78
CA LEU A 36 3.00 -13.47 9.09
C LEU A 36 2.17 -14.74 9.29
N SER A 37 2.78 -15.91 9.08
CA SER A 37 2.13 -17.21 9.30
C SER A 37 1.65 -17.40 10.73
N LEU A 38 2.51 -17.11 11.73
CA LEU A 38 2.16 -17.23 13.16
C LEU A 38 1.02 -16.28 13.58
N LEU A 39 0.96 -15.09 12.98
CA LEU A 39 -0.12 -14.14 13.20
C LEU A 39 -1.39 -14.47 12.40
N GLY A 40 -1.34 -15.50 11.55
CA GLY A 40 -2.42 -15.96 10.70
C GLY A 40 -2.68 -15.07 9.47
N TRP A 41 -1.72 -14.23 9.08
CA TRP A 41 -1.83 -13.38 7.90
C TRP A 41 -1.36 -14.10 6.64
N ARG A 42 -2.12 -13.96 5.56
CA ARG A 42 -1.80 -14.52 4.23
C ARG A 42 -1.69 -13.39 3.21
N LEU A 43 -0.85 -13.62 2.21
CA LEU A 43 -0.70 -12.69 1.08
C LEU A 43 -1.46 -13.28 -0.12
N LEU A 44 -2.33 -12.48 -0.73
CA LEU A 44 -3.16 -12.90 -1.86
C LEU A 44 -2.96 -11.98 -3.06
N GLY A 45 -3.18 -12.52 -4.26
CA GLY A 45 -3.09 -11.78 -5.50
C GLY A 45 -1.71 -11.85 -6.14
N LYS A 46 -1.46 -10.99 -7.12
CA LYS A 46 -0.20 -10.96 -7.88
C LYS A 46 0.33 -9.53 -7.97
N LEU A 47 1.64 -9.39 -7.81
CA LEU A 47 2.32 -8.13 -8.07
C LEU A 47 2.66 -8.01 -9.55
N PRO A 48 2.38 -6.86 -10.19
CA PRO A 48 2.81 -6.63 -11.58
C PRO A 48 4.34 -6.56 -11.65
N ASN A 49 4.92 -7.08 -12.73
CA ASN A 49 6.36 -7.00 -12.96
C ASN A 49 6.72 -5.62 -13.55
N VAL A 50 6.73 -4.59 -12.70
CA VAL A 50 7.04 -3.22 -13.08
C VAL A 50 8.17 -2.66 -12.20
N PRO A 51 9.10 -1.86 -12.75
CA PRO A 51 10.19 -1.29 -11.96
C PRO A 51 9.71 -0.16 -11.04
N GLN A 52 8.63 0.51 -11.41
CA GLN A 52 8.14 1.68 -10.67
C GLN A 52 6.62 1.62 -10.54
N ALA A 53 6.11 1.96 -9.35
CA ALA A 53 4.67 2.09 -9.10
C ALA A 53 4.38 2.90 -7.83
N VAL A 54 3.19 3.48 -7.76
CA VAL A 54 2.59 4.00 -6.54
C VAL A 54 1.68 2.93 -5.94
N MET A 55 1.94 2.53 -4.70
CA MET A 55 1.11 1.55 -3.98
C MET A 55 0.19 2.28 -3.01
N ILE A 56 -1.08 1.92 -2.98
CA ILE A 56 -2.05 2.50 -2.04
C ILE A 56 -2.58 1.42 -1.11
N ALA A 57 -2.27 1.55 0.18
CA ALA A 57 -2.72 0.58 1.20
C ALA A 57 -3.95 1.12 1.95
N ALA A 58 -5.07 0.42 1.82
CA ALA A 58 -6.33 0.74 2.47
C ALA A 58 -7.08 -0.56 2.87
N PRO A 59 -8.01 -0.51 3.85
CA PRO A 59 -8.25 0.57 4.80
C PRO A 59 -7.10 0.77 5.79
N HIS A 60 -6.87 2.03 6.20
CA HIS A 60 -5.86 2.36 7.21
C HIS A 60 -6.50 2.98 8.47
N THR A 61 -6.89 2.13 9.41
CA THR A 61 -7.74 2.49 10.56
C THR A 61 -7.03 2.41 11.90
N SER A 62 -5.77 1.92 11.92
CA SER A 62 -5.01 1.68 13.15
C SER A 62 -3.50 1.86 12.94
N ASN A 63 -2.77 2.17 14.04
CA ASN A 63 -1.31 2.07 14.05
C ASN A 63 -0.81 0.63 13.84
N VAL A 64 -1.63 -0.35 14.23
CA VAL A 64 -1.30 -1.77 14.13
C VAL A 64 -1.27 -2.25 12.68
N ASP A 65 -1.91 -1.52 11.75
CA ASP A 65 -1.88 -1.83 10.30
C ASP A 65 -0.45 -1.79 9.73
N GLY A 66 0.44 -1.06 10.40
CA GLY A 66 1.87 -1.08 10.08
C GLY A 66 2.53 -2.45 10.27
N VAL A 67 2.01 -3.30 11.16
CA VAL A 67 2.60 -4.63 11.41
C VAL A 67 2.45 -5.55 10.20
N PRO A 68 1.22 -5.88 9.71
CA PRO A 68 1.09 -6.68 8.50
C PRO A 68 1.72 -6.01 7.28
N GLY A 69 1.66 -4.68 7.16
CA GLY A 69 2.28 -3.94 6.06
C GLY A 69 3.81 -4.12 6.02
N ILE A 70 4.50 -3.86 7.13
CA ILE A 70 5.97 -4.01 7.22
C ILE A 70 6.38 -5.47 7.05
N LEU A 71 5.68 -6.40 7.71
CA LEU A 71 5.96 -7.83 7.56
C LEU A 71 5.79 -8.29 6.10
N THR A 72 4.78 -7.79 5.40
CA THR A 72 4.57 -8.07 3.97
C THR A 72 5.77 -7.61 3.13
N MET A 73 6.20 -6.35 3.30
CA MET A 73 7.36 -5.82 2.57
C MET A 73 8.62 -6.66 2.79
N LEU A 74 8.89 -7.02 4.04
CA LEU A 74 10.04 -7.84 4.41
C LEU A 74 9.90 -9.28 3.90
N ALA A 75 8.71 -9.89 3.99
CA ALA A 75 8.44 -11.26 3.54
C ALA A 75 8.60 -11.41 2.01
N LEU A 76 8.27 -10.36 1.25
CA LEU A 76 8.48 -10.30 -0.19
C LEU A 76 9.92 -9.98 -0.58
N GLY A 77 10.74 -9.48 0.35
CA GLY A 77 12.10 -9.02 0.06
C GLY A 77 12.14 -7.83 -0.91
N LEU A 78 11.11 -6.99 -0.90
CA LEU A 78 11.01 -5.82 -1.77
C LEU A 78 11.50 -4.55 -1.09
N ASP A 79 12.11 -3.66 -1.87
CA ASP A 79 12.50 -2.32 -1.42
C ASP A 79 11.36 -1.33 -1.70
N ILE A 80 10.37 -1.33 -0.81
CA ILE A 80 9.23 -0.41 -0.88
C ILE A 80 9.52 0.80 0.03
N LYS A 81 9.36 2.01 -0.51
CA LYS A 81 9.44 3.26 0.26
C LYS A 81 8.06 3.65 0.76
N VAL A 82 7.85 3.61 2.06
CA VAL A 82 6.55 3.94 2.67
C VAL A 82 6.54 5.39 3.15
N MET A 83 5.55 6.16 2.73
CA MET A 83 5.37 7.53 3.19
C MET A 83 4.84 7.57 4.62
N GLY A 84 5.66 8.01 5.59
CA GLY A 84 5.29 8.15 6.99
C GLY A 84 5.28 9.59 7.46
N LYS A 85 4.53 9.89 8.54
CA LYS A 85 4.55 11.22 9.16
C LYS A 85 5.94 11.53 9.74
N LYS A 86 6.44 12.75 9.53
CA LYS A 86 7.71 13.25 10.08
C LYS A 86 7.81 13.06 11.60
N GLN A 87 6.71 13.23 12.33
CA GLN A 87 6.65 13.06 13.79
C GLN A 87 7.04 11.66 14.28
N LEU A 88 6.88 10.61 13.44
CA LEU A 88 7.31 9.26 13.79
C LEU A 88 8.84 9.13 13.93
N PHE A 89 9.57 10.06 13.34
CA PHE A 89 11.03 10.07 13.34
C PHE A 89 11.63 10.88 14.51
N SER A 90 10.80 11.46 15.39
CA SER A 90 11.27 12.17 16.59
C SER A 90 11.83 11.24 17.68
N VAL A 91 11.45 9.94 17.64
CA VAL A 91 11.93 8.93 18.58
C VAL A 91 13.14 8.20 17.96
N PRO A 92 14.37 8.31 18.51
CA PRO A 92 15.58 7.82 17.85
C PRO A 92 15.56 6.34 17.45
N ILE A 93 15.17 5.45 18.37
CA ILE A 93 15.13 3.99 18.11
C ILE A 93 14.07 3.66 17.04
N LEU A 94 12.89 4.27 17.15
CA LEU A 94 11.82 4.11 16.17
C LEU A 94 12.24 4.67 14.81
N SER A 95 12.90 5.82 14.79
CA SER A 95 13.43 6.45 13.56
C SER A 95 14.39 5.54 12.82
N GLN A 96 15.34 4.92 13.53
CA GLN A 96 16.30 3.97 12.95
C GLN A 96 15.59 2.75 12.37
N PHE A 97 14.62 2.18 13.11
CA PHE A 97 13.83 1.06 12.64
C PHE A 97 12.99 1.43 11.40
N LEU A 98 12.29 2.57 11.43
CA LEU A 98 11.48 3.04 10.30
C LEU A 98 12.34 3.28 9.05
N THR A 99 13.50 3.92 9.21
CA THR A 99 14.45 4.10 8.10
C THR A 99 14.94 2.76 7.58
N TRP A 100 15.26 1.83 8.49
CA TRP A 100 15.72 0.49 8.13
C TRP A 100 14.66 -0.29 7.33
N VAL A 101 13.37 -0.18 7.66
CA VAL A 101 12.30 -0.84 6.89
C VAL A 101 11.92 -0.11 5.61
N GLY A 102 12.41 1.12 5.39
CA GLY A 102 12.15 1.89 4.17
C GLY A 102 11.08 2.97 4.30
N VAL A 103 10.68 3.32 5.53
CA VAL A 103 9.76 4.45 5.73
C VAL A 103 10.52 5.77 5.50
N ILE A 104 9.93 6.66 4.70
CA ILE A 104 10.44 8.01 4.43
C ILE A 104 9.56 9.05 5.12
N ALA A 105 10.22 10.01 5.77
CA ALA A 105 9.51 11.10 6.45
C ALA A 105 8.90 12.08 5.45
N ILE A 106 7.61 12.37 5.59
CA ILE A 106 6.89 13.34 4.77
C ILE A 106 6.44 14.51 5.65
N ASP A 107 6.83 15.71 5.25
CA ASP A 107 6.35 16.94 5.84
C ASP A 107 5.06 17.37 5.11
N ARG A 108 3.91 17.14 5.77
CA ARG A 108 2.59 17.36 5.16
C ARG A 108 2.21 18.84 5.05
N ASP A 109 2.94 19.72 5.70
CA ASP A 109 2.65 21.16 5.67
C ASP A 109 3.15 21.79 4.35
N LYS A 110 4.04 21.09 3.63
CA LYS A 110 4.61 21.50 2.34
C LYS A 110 4.02 20.75 1.14
N LYS A 111 2.69 20.67 1.02
CA LYS A 111 1.99 19.77 0.09
C LYS A 111 2.48 19.81 -1.37
N GLY A 112 2.61 20.99 -1.97
CA GLY A 112 3.03 21.10 -3.39
C GLY A 112 4.48 20.66 -3.63
N SER A 113 5.40 21.06 -2.74
CA SER A 113 6.81 20.67 -2.85
C SER A 113 7.03 19.17 -2.58
N VAL A 114 6.20 18.55 -1.73
CA VAL A 114 6.26 17.09 -1.46
C VAL A 114 5.84 16.29 -2.68
N LEU A 115 4.78 16.69 -3.37
CA LEU A 115 4.32 16.00 -4.57
C LEU A 115 5.41 16.05 -5.65
N GLN A 116 5.91 17.24 -5.98
CA GLN A 116 6.94 17.40 -7.00
C GLN A 116 8.22 16.64 -6.65
N ALA A 117 8.71 16.76 -5.40
CA ALA A 117 9.91 16.04 -4.96
C ALA A 117 9.79 14.51 -5.05
N ASN A 118 8.58 13.95 -4.96
CA ASN A 118 8.38 12.52 -5.15
C ASN A 118 8.24 12.16 -6.65
N ILE A 119 7.64 13.01 -7.47
CA ILE A 119 7.66 12.85 -8.93
C ILE A 119 9.12 12.84 -9.43
N ASP A 120 9.94 13.78 -8.97
CA ASP A 120 11.37 13.87 -9.34
C ASP A 120 12.15 12.59 -8.96
N ARG A 121 11.79 11.93 -7.86
CA ARG A 121 12.38 10.62 -7.50
C ARG A 121 12.07 9.53 -8.53
N PHE A 122 10.86 9.50 -9.08
CA PHE A 122 10.51 8.57 -10.15
C PHE A 122 11.24 8.91 -11.45
N ALA A 123 11.44 10.20 -11.74
CA ALA A 123 12.13 10.67 -12.94
C ALA A 123 13.59 10.24 -13.02
N THR A 124 14.21 9.77 -11.91
CA THR A 124 15.59 9.22 -11.94
C THR A 124 15.71 7.92 -12.74
N GLY A 125 14.60 7.27 -13.08
CA GLY A 125 14.57 5.99 -13.78
C GLY A 125 14.99 4.77 -12.93
N THR A 126 15.39 4.97 -11.66
CA THR A 126 15.72 3.85 -10.77
C THR A 126 14.46 3.11 -10.33
N PRO A 127 14.50 1.76 -10.18
CA PRO A 127 13.35 1.02 -9.69
C PRO A 127 12.86 1.55 -8.34
N LEU A 128 11.56 1.87 -8.24
CA LEU A 128 10.97 2.50 -7.06
C LEU A 128 9.51 2.09 -6.87
N LEU A 129 9.22 1.41 -5.78
CA LEU A 129 7.86 1.22 -5.28
C LEU A 129 7.62 2.19 -4.12
N MET A 130 6.62 3.06 -4.26
CA MET A 130 6.30 4.04 -3.23
C MET A 130 4.90 3.78 -2.67
N ALA A 131 4.82 3.45 -1.38
CA ALA A 131 3.58 3.09 -0.72
C ALA A 131 3.07 4.20 0.19
N LEU A 132 1.76 4.40 0.21
CA LEU A 132 1.07 5.34 1.08
C LEU A 132 -0.36 4.89 1.41
N ALA A 133 -0.92 5.44 2.50
CA ALA A 133 -2.34 5.29 2.81
C ALA A 133 -3.13 6.43 2.15
N PRO A 134 -4.05 6.14 1.21
CA PRO A 134 -4.76 7.18 0.46
C PRO A 134 -5.73 7.98 1.34
N GLU A 135 -6.19 7.43 2.44
CA GLU A 135 -7.01 8.11 3.45
C GLU A 135 -6.26 9.27 4.11
N GLY A 136 -4.93 9.20 4.20
CA GLY A 136 -4.08 10.21 4.83
C GLY A 136 -4.27 10.34 6.35
N THR A 137 -5.11 9.52 6.95
CA THR A 137 -5.43 9.47 8.38
C THR A 137 -5.73 8.04 8.80
N ARG A 138 -5.88 7.80 10.11
CA ARG A 138 -6.38 6.54 10.69
C ARG A 138 -7.74 6.73 11.36
N ASN A 139 -8.31 7.90 11.21
CA ASN A 139 -9.67 8.22 11.65
C ASN A 139 -10.56 8.28 10.41
N TYR A 140 -11.86 8.28 10.65
CA TYR A 140 -12.87 8.48 9.63
C TYR A 140 -12.54 9.68 8.73
N THR A 141 -12.80 9.53 7.44
CA THR A 141 -12.73 10.56 6.40
C THR A 141 -13.77 10.26 5.34
N ASP A 142 -14.24 11.27 4.63
CA ASP A 142 -15.28 11.08 3.61
C ASP A 142 -14.72 10.37 2.36
N SER A 143 -13.47 10.64 1.99
CA SER A 143 -12.89 10.17 0.74
C SER A 143 -11.39 9.93 0.83
N PHE A 144 -10.81 9.35 -0.22
CA PHE A 144 -9.38 9.30 -0.43
C PHE A 144 -8.83 10.69 -0.80
N ARG A 145 -7.62 10.98 -0.34
CA ARG A 145 -6.87 12.16 -0.78
C ARG A 145 -6.30 11.93 -2.17
N THR A 146 -6.33 12.96 -3.01
CA THR A 146 -5.93 12.88 -4.42
C THR A 146 -4.43 12.73 -4.66
N GLY A 147 -3.59 12.92 -3.64
CA GLY A 147 -2.13 12.99 -3.77
C GLY A 147 -1.49 11.74 -4.41
N PHE A 148 -1.99 10.53 -4.13
CA PHE A 148 -1.49 9.30 -4.75
C PHE A 148 -1.72 9.29 -6.27
N TYR A 149 -2.88 9.78 -6.69
CA TYR A 149 -3.29 9.80 -8.08
C TYR A 149 -2.42 10.76 -8.90
N TYR A 150 -2.29 12.01 -8.43
CA TYR A 150 -1.44 12.98 -9.10
C TYR A 150 0.04 12.63 -9.04
N LEU A 151 0.48 11.88 -8.02
CA LEU A 151 1.82 11.33 -7.98
C LEU A 151 2.02 10.30 -9.10
N ALA A 152 1.10 9.35 -9.25
CA ALA A 152 1.17 8.33 -10.28
C ALA A 152 1.09 8.94 -11.69
N MET A 153 0.18 9.89 -11.90
CA MET A 153 0.04 10.65 -13.16
C MET A 153 1.32 11.42 -13.51
N GLY A 154 1.83 12.22 -12.57
CA GLY A 154 3.01 13.06 -12.81
C GLY A 154 4.29 12.23 -13.01
N ALA A 155 4.35 11.03 -12.42
CA ALA A 155 5.47 10.11 -12.60
C ALA A 155 5.30 9.17 -13.81
N GLY A 156 4.12 9.10 -14.42
CA GLY A 156 3.84 8.17 -15.53
C GLY A 156 3.87 6.69 -15.11
N VAL A 157 3.49 6.38 -13.87
CA VAL A 157 3.59 5.02 -13.31
C VAL A 157 2.22 4.48 -12.89
N PRO A 158 2.03 3.13 -12.85
CA PRO A 158 0.78 2.54 -12.40
C PRO A 158 0.55 2.70 -10.90
N ILE A 159 -0.71 2.53 -10.50
CA ILE A 159 -1.16 2.40 -9.13
C ILE A 159 -1.39 0.92 -8.83
N ILE A 160 -0.84 0.43 -7.72
CA ILE A 160 -1.08 -0.92 -7.20
C ILE A 160 -1.93 -0.78 -5.93
N PRO A 161 -3.24 -1.08 -6.00
CA PRO A 161 -4.07 -1.10 -4.80
C PRO A 161 -3.73 -2.31 -3.93
N VAL A 162 -3.57 -2.08 -2.62
CA VAL A 162 -3.26 -3.10 -1.62
C VAL A 162 -4.33 -3.04 -0.53
N ALA A 163 -5.04 -4.13 -0.33
CA ALA A 163 -6.09 -4.22 0.67
C ALA A 163 -5.60 -4.92 1.94
N LEU A 164 -5.89 -4.31 3.10
CA LEU A 164 -5.68 -4.89 4.42
C LEU A 164 -7.02 -5.38 4.95
N ASP A 165 -7.30 -6.68 4.80
CA ASP A 165 -8.56 -7.29 5.20
C ASP A 165 -8.42 -8.01 6.54
N TYR A 166 -8.94 -7.41 7.60
CA TYR A 166 -8.77 -7.91 8.96
C TYR A 166 -9.63 -9.13 9.29
N PRO A 167 -10.90 -9.23 8.86
CA PRO A 167 -11.71 -10.41 9.13
C PRO A 167 -11.08 -11.70 8.61
N THR A 168 -10.48 -11.64 7.42
CA THR A 168 -9.82 -12.79 6.80
C THR A 168 -8.32 -12.85 7.08
N LYS A 169 -7.76 -11.83 7.73
CA LYS A 169 -6.31 -11.65 7.95
C LYS A 169 -5.52 -11.81 6.64
N THR A 170 -5.90 -11.05 5.62
CA THR A 170 -5.21 -11.09 4.33
C THR A 170 -4.69 -9.71 3.93
N VAL A 171 -3.50 -9.70 3.34
CA VAL A 171 -3.02 -8.58 2.53
C VAL A 171 -3.22 -8.97 1.08
N ARG A 172 -4.04 -8.20 0.36
CA ARG A 172 -4.41 -8.53 -1.02
C ARG A 172 -3.78 -7.52 -1.96
N PHE A 173 -3.02 -8.00 -2.93
CA PHE A 173 -2.56 -7.21 -4.08
C PHE A 173 -3.67 -7.28 -5.12
N LEU A 174 -4.33 -6.14 -5.32
CA LEU A 174 -5.45 -6.02 -6.24
C LEU A 174 -4.94 -5.71 -7.65
N GLU A 175 -5.85 -5.65 -8.61
CA GLU A 175 -5.50 -5.41 -10.01
C GLU A 175 -4.82 -4.04 -10.19
N VAL A 176 -3.72 -4.04 -10.94
CA VAL A 176 -2.97 -2.83 -11.24
C VAL A 176 -3.80 -1.88 -12.08
N PHE A 177 -3.72 -0.59 -11.74
CA PHE A 177 -4.48 0.45 -12.41
C PHE A 177 -3.55 1.49 -13.06
N TYR A 178 -3.82 1.83 -14.31
CA TYR A 178 -3.11 2.88 -15.04
C TYR A 178 -4.00 4.13 -15.11
N PRO A 179 -3.61 5.26 -14.46
CA PRO A 179 -4.43 6.47 -14.46
C PRO A 179 -4.69 6.99 -15.88
N THR A 180 -5.94 7.38 -16.15
CA THR A 180 -6.37 7.88 -17.48
C THR A 180 -6.36 9.40 -17.57
N GLY A 181 -6.38 10.11 -16.44
CA GLY A 181 -6.53 11.56 -16.32
C GLY A 181 -7.90 12.00 -15.82
N ASP A 182 -8.91 11.16 -15.89
CA ASP A 182 -10.22 11.39 -15.25
C ASP A 182 -10.23 10.84 -13.84
N TYR A 183 -9.90 11.67 -12.86
CA TYR A 183 -9.81 11.28 -11.46
C TYR A 183 -11.10 10.64 -10.92
N GLN A 184 -12.27 11.14 -11.30
CA GLN A 184 -13.54 10.65 -10.74
C GLN A 184 -13.88 9.25 -11.28
N ALA A 185 -13.74 9.06 -12.58
CA ALA A 185 -13.93 7.76 -13.21
C ALA A 185 -12.90 6.74 -12.71
N ASP A 186 -11.63 7.13 -12.66
CA ASP A 186 -10.53 6.29 -12.22
C ASP A 186 -10.67 5.90 -10.75
N LEU A 187 -11.05 6.84 -9.88
CA LEU A 187 -11.29 6.57 -8.47
C LEU A 187 -12.41 5.54 -8.27
N ALA A 188 -13.50 5.63 -9.03
CA ALA A 188 -14.59 4.66 -8.95
C ALA A 188 -14.12 3.23 -9.29
N VAL A 189 -13.25 3.08 -10.30
CA VAL A 189 -12.65 1.79 -10.66
C VAL A 189 -11.75 1.28 -9.54
N ILE A 190 -10.83 2.13 -9.06
CA ILE A 190 -9.91 1.78 -7.96
C ILE A 190 -10.70 1.34 -6.71
N LEU A 191 -11.72 2.10 -6.32
CA LEU A 191 -12.55 1.80 -5.15
C LEU A 191 -13.30 0.48 -5.32
N SER A 192 -13.78 0.17 -6.51
CA SER A 192 -14.52 -1.08 -6.76
C SER A 192 -13.72 -2.33 -6.40
N ALA A 193 -12.38 -2.27 -6.52
CA ALA A 193 -11.49 -3.35 -6.16
C ALA A 193 -11.41 -3.62 -4.63
N TYR A 194 -11.79 -2.65 -3.81
CA TYR A 194 -11.85 -2.80 -2.34
C TYR A 194 -13.19 -3.32 -1.82
N ARG A 195 -14.12 -3.71 -2.69
CA ARG A 195 -15.44 -4.21 -2.28
C ARG A 195 -15.31 -5.40 -1.33
N GLY A 196 -16.02 -5.30 -0.18
CA GLY A 196 -16.03 -6.34 0.84
C GLY A 196 -14.75 -6.41 1.70
N ILE A 197 -13.83 -5.45 1.56
CA ILE A 197 -12.66 -5.33 2.43
C ILE A 197 -13.04 -4.58 3.70
N GLU A 198 -12.59 -5.10 4.84
CA GLU A 198 -12.86 -4.48 6.13
C GLU A 198 -11.57 -4.27 6.93
N GLY A 199 -11.37 -3.04 7.41
CA GLY A 199 -10.25 -2.65 8.25
C GLY A 199 -10.41 -3.10 9.70
N ARG A 200 -9.34 -2.94 10.49
CA ARG A 200 -9.34 -3.28 11.94
C ARG A 200 -10.46 -2.57 12.71
N HIS A 201 -10.78 -1.35 12.37
CA HIS A 201 -11.86 -0.55 12.97
C HIS A 201 -12.79 -0.08 11.86
N PRO A 202 -13.85 -0.84 11.54
CA PRO A 202 -14.75 -0.54 10.43
C PRO A 202 -15.36 0.86 10.47
N SER A 203 -15.68 1.37 11.66
CA SER A 203 -16.22 2.74 11.85
C SER A 203 -15.23 3.87 11.53
N LYS A 204 -13.94 3.55 11.42
CA LYS A 204 -12.88 4.52 11.07
C LYS A 204 -12.48 4.46 9.60
N MET A 205 -13.01 3.53 8.83
CA MET A 205 -12.77 3.46 7.38
C MET A 205 -13.31 4.72 6.70
N ALA A 206 -12.71 5.08 5.58
CA ALA A 206 -13.25 6.14 4.74
C ALA A 206 -14.68 5.81 4.29
N GLN A 207 -15.57 6.82 4.21
CA GLN A 207 -16.96 6.63 3.82
C GLN A 207 -17.08 5.91 2.47
N VAL A 208 -16.25 6.33 1.51
CA VAL A 208 -16.21 5.70 0.17
C VAL A 208 -15.89 4.19 0.20
N LEU A 209 -15.21 3.70 1.24
CA LEU A 209 -14.99 2.25 1.43
C LEU A 209 -16.14 1.59 2.19
N GLN A 210 -16.77 2.31 3.13
CA GLN A 210 -17.92 1.79 3.87
C GLN A 210 -19.12 1.58 2.95
N ASP A 211 -19.31 2.45 1.95
CA ASP A 211 -20.38 2.37 0.95
C ASP A 211 -20.23 1.16 0.01
N LEU A 212 -19.05 0.53 -0.04
CA LEU A 212 -18.76 -0.66 -0.83
C LEU A 212 -19.06 -1.97 -0.11
N LYS A 213 -19.56 -1.93 1.13
CA LYS A 213 -19.91 -3.15 1.87
C LYS A 213 -20.90 -3.99 1.05
N LEU A 214 -20.67 -5.30 1.08
CA LEU A 214 -21.65 -6.25 0.53
C LEU A 214 -22.92 -6.19 1.42
N PRO A 215 -24.10 -6.27 0.83
CA PRO A 215 -25.35 -6.31 1.56
C PRO A 215 -25.44 -7.54 2.47
#